data_cf312e81db683c99298f2ab0fc050a99
#
_entry.id   cf312e81db683c99298f2ab0fc050a99
#
_cell.length_a   1.000
_cell.length_b   1.000
_cell.length_c   1.000
_cell.angle_alpha   90.00
_cell.angle_beta   90.00
_cell.angle_gamma   90.00
#
_symmetry.space_group_name_H-M   'P 1'
#
loop_
_entity.id
_entity.type
_entity.pdbx_description
1 polymer ?
#
loop_
_entity_poly.entity_id
_entity_poly.type
_entity_poly.pdbx_seq_one_letter_code
_entity_poly.pdbx_strand_id
1 'polypeptide(L)'
;IITGGIDLSVGCTYAITGIVVASCTVTYGMNPILAIIVGILIGAVLGAFNGFLINKLKLQPFIATLGTMSLYRGIAYVVTGGVPVTNVPESYRNIFNGELFAGVRSYIVVMVVVFVIAHIILSKMRSGDYLYAIGGNEEAAKLSGVNVIKTKYVAYIFCGICAAIAGMIMLASLGSAEATAGQA
;
A
#
# COMPACT_ATOMS: atom_id res chain seq x y z
N ILE A 1 11.97 -0.80 5.74
CA ILE A 1 13.24 -1.48 6.09
C ILE A 1 14.41 -0.49 6.01
N ILE A 2 14.55 0.30 4.92
CA ILE A 2 15.68 1.23 4.72
C ILE A 2 15.88 2.18 5.92
N THR A 3 14.81 2.66 6.53
CA THR A 3 14.84 3.56 7.71
C THR A 3 14.99 2.81 9.05
N GLY A 4 15.35 1.54 9.04
CA GLY A 4 15.45 0.69 10.25
C GLY A 4 14.11 0.23 10.83
N GLY A 5 12.98 0.58 10.21
CA GLY A 5 11.64 0.15 10.63
C GLY A 5 11.11 -1.01 9.79
N ILE A 6 10.47 -1.99 10.45
CA ILE A 6 9.76 -3.08 9.76
C ILE A 6 8.27 -2.75 9.78
N ASP A 7 7.61 -2.84 8.62
CA ASP A 7 6.17 -2.68 8.49
C ASP A 7 5.51 -4.04 8.21
N LEU A 8 4.84 -4.58 9.22
CA LEU A 8 4.12 -5.85 9.15
C LEU A 8 2.68 -5.68 8.65
N SER A 9 2.18 -4.45 8.57
CA SER A 9 0.79 -4.18 8.17
C SER A 9 0.55 -4.25 6.66
N VAL A 10 1.61 -4.36 5.85
CA VAL A 10 1.57 -4.33 4.38
C VAL A 10 0.56 -5.35 3.82
N GLY A 11 0.56 -6.59 4.32
CA GLY A 11 -0.37 -7.63 3.90
C GLY A 11 -1.84 -7.30 4.22
N CYS A 12 -2.10 -6.64 5.34
CA CYS A 12 -3.45 -6.22 5.71
C CYS A 12 -3.90 -4.97 4.96
N THR A 13 -2.98 -4.03 4.68
CA THR A 13 -3.24 -2.88 3.80
C THR A 13 -3.62 -3.34 2.39
N TYR A 14 -2.89 -4.31 1.86
CA TYR A 14 -3.19 -5.02 0.61
C TYR A 14 -4.62 -5.62 0.63
N ALA A 15 -5.01 -6.34 1.68
CA ALA A 15 -6.33 -6.96 1.81
C ALA A 15 -7.46 -5.92 1.87
N ILE A 16 -7.35 -4.91 2.75
CA ILE A 16 -8.36 -3.85 2.90
C ILE A 16 -8.56 -3.10 1.59
N THR A 17 -7.50 -2.71 0.92
CA THR A 17 -7.61 -1.95 -0.33
C THR A 17 -8.31 -2.77 -1.42
N GLY A 18 -7.99 -4.06 -1.54
CA GLY A 18 -8.69 -4.98 -2.43
C GLY A 18 -10.19 -5.08 -2.11
N ILE A 19 -10.54 -5.24 -0.82
CA ILE A 19 -11.94 -5.34 -0.36
C ILE A 19 -12.70 -4.05 -0.63
N VAL A 20 -12.13 -2.88 -0.29
CA VAL A 20 -12.83 -1.61 -0.50
C VAL A 20 -13.06 -1.35 -1.99
N VAL A 21 -12.06 -1.59 -2.84
CA VAL A 21 -12.19 -1.43 -4.29
C VAL A 21 -13.19 -2.42 -4.87
N ALA A 22 -13.20 -3.69 -4.39
CA ALA A 22 -14.21 -4.66 -4.77
C ALA A 22 -15.61 -4.19 -4.38
N SER A 23 -15.80 -3.74 -3.14
CA SER A 23 -17.09 -3.21 -2.66
C SER A 23 -17.54 -1.98 -3.47
N CYS A 24 -16.61 -1.06 -3.78
CA CYS A 24 -16.91 0.11 -4.62
C CYS A 24 -17.41 -0.28 -6.00
N THR A 25 -16.79 -1.29 -6.63
CA THR A 25 -17.14 -1.68 -7.99
C THR A 25 -18.34 -2.63 -8.06
N VAL A 26 -18.48 -3.56 -7.10
CA VAL A 26 -19.54 -4.58 -7.10
C VAL A 26 -20.80 -4.06 -6.44
N THR A 27 -20.69 -3.50 -5.24
CA THR A 27 -21.87 -3.11 -4.44
C THR A 27 -22.41 -1.73 -4.85
N TYR A 28 -21.51 -0.77 -5.10
CA TYR A 28 -21.90 0.60 -5.42
C TYR A 28 -21.88 0.91 -6.93
N GLY A 29 -21.47 -0.03 -7.79
CA GLY A 29 -21.40 0.18 -9.24
C GLY A 29 -20.49 1.34 -9.65
N MET A 30 -19.48 1.65 -8.82
CA MET A 30 -18.58 2.79 -9.06
C MET A 30 -17.72 2.55 -10.31
N ASN A 31 -17.43 3.62 -11.04
CA ASN A 31 -16.50 3.57 -12.16
C ASN A 31 -15.15 2.99 -11.71
N PRO A 32 -14.59 2.01 -12.45
CA PRO A 32 -13.33 1.34 -12.08
C PRO A 32 -12.16 2.30 -11.82
N ILE A 33 -12.04 3.38 -12.59
CA ILE A 33 -10.95 4.36 -12.41
C ILE A 33 -11.10 5.10 -11.08
N LEU A 34 -12.34 5.49 -10.74
CA LEU A 34 -12.62 6.13 -9.44
C LEU A 34 -12.35 5.17 -8.28
N ALA A 35 -12.71 3.90 -8.42
CA ALA A 35 -12.43 2.88 -7.41
C ALA A 35 -10.92 2.68 -7.20
N ILE A 36 -10.11 2.72 -8.25
CA ILE A 36 -8.64 2.67 -8.17
C ILE A 36 -8.10 3.88 -7.39
N ILE A 37 -8.61 5.10 -7.68
CA ILE A 37 -8.19 6.31 -6.95
C ILE A 37 -8.53 6.18 -5.47
N VAL A 38 -9.72 5.70 -5.13
CA VAL A 38 -10.13 5.42 -3.75
C VAL A 38 -9.19 4.41 -3.09
N GLY A 39 -8.83 3.33 -3.78
CA GLY A 39 -7.87 2.33 -3.29
C GLY A 39 -6.50 2.93 -2.97
N ILE A 40 -5.97 3.77 -3.86
CA ILE A 40 -4.68 4.47 -3.63
C ILE A 40 -4.77 5.40 -2.41
N LEU A 41 -5.85 6.17 -2.29
CA LEU A 41 -6.06 7.07 -1.16
C LEU A 41 -6.14 6.32 0.17
N ILE A 42 -6.85 5.19 0.20
CA ILE A 42 -6.92 4.33 1.38
C ILE A 42 -5.53 3.81 1.75
N GLY A 43 -4.77 3.28 0.78
CA GLY A 43 -3.40 2.84 1.06
C GLY A 43 -2.53 3.96 1.61
N ALA A 44 -2.64 5.17 1.07
CA ALA A 44 -1.93 6.35 1.58
C ALA A 44 -2.35 6.71 3.01
N VAL A 45 -3.65 6.66 3.33
CA VAL A 45 -4.18 6.94 4.68
C VAL A 45 -3.70 5.89 5.69
N LEU A 46 -3.75 4.60 5.35
CA LEU A 46 -3.28 3.52 6.22
C LEU A 46 -1.77 3.63 6.47
N GLY A 47 -0.99 3.93 5.44
CA GLY A 47 0.45 4.22 5.57
C GLY A 47 0.72 5.47 6.41
N ALA A 48 -0.05 6.55 6.21
CA ALA A 48 0.06 7.76 7.02
C ALA A 48 -0.29 7.51 8.49
N PHE A 49 -1.27 6.63 8.77
CA PHE A 49 -1.62 6.23 10.13
C PHE A 49 -0.48 5.49 10.83
N ASN A 50 0.20 4.57 10.14
CA ASN A 50 1.43 3.96 10.67
C ASN A 50 2.51 5.01 10.93
N GLY A 51 2.73 5.92 9.98
CA GLY A 51 3.64 7.05 10.15
C GLY A 51 3.30 7.92 11.37
N PHE A 52 2.01 8.14 11.64
CA PHE A 52 1.53 8.87 12.81
C PHE A 52 1.88 8.15 14.12
N LEU A 53 1.56 6.86 14.24
CA LEU A 53 1.85 6.07 15.43
C LEU A 53 3.34 6.07 15.76
N ILE A 54 4.19 5.93 14.75
CA ILE A 54 5.64 5.83 14.92
C ILE A 54 6.25 7.19 15.23
N ASN A 55 5.85 8.25 14.51
CA ASN A 55 6.51 9.54 14.65
C ASN A 55 5.93 10.40 15.78
N LYS A 56 4.61 10.39 16.00
CA LYS A 56 3.95 11.22 17.02
C LYS A 56 3.83 10.51 18.36
N LEU A 57 3.42 9.26 18.36
CA LEU A 57 3.31 8.46 19.59
C LEU A 57 4.64 7.80 19.97
N LYS A 58 5.68 7.91 19.12
CA LYS A 58 7.02 7.35 19.33
C LYS A 58 7.00 5.84 19.61
N LEU A 59 6.03 5.15 19.03
CA LEU A 59 5.96 3.71 19.12
C LEU A 59 7.07 3.06 18.28
N GLN A 60 7.62 1.97 18.77
CA GLN A 60 8.57 1.19 18.01
C GLN A 60 7.89 0.64 16.73
N PRO A 61 8.48 0.78 15.53
CA PRO A 61 7.85 0.42 14.26
C PRO A 61 7.25 -0.97 14.23
N PHE A 62 7.97 -1.96 14.74
CA PHE A 62 7.52 -3.36 14.82
C PHE A 62 6.22 -3.50 15.62
N ILE A 63 6.16 -2.89 16.81
CA ILE A 63 4.98 -2.96 17.71
C ILE A 63 3.79 -2.20 17.09
N ALA A 64 4.04 -1.00 16.55
CA ALA A 64 3.01 -0.19 15.92
C ALA A 64 2.37 -0.91 14.73
N THR A 65 3.20 -1.48 13.84
CA THR A 65 2.71 -2.14 12.63
C THR A 65 2.11 -3.51 12.88
N LEU A 66 2.52 -4.22 13.93
CA LEU A 66 1.86 -5.44 14.41
C LEU A 66 0.46 -5.13 14.96
N GLY A 67 0.33 -4.04 15.72
CA GLY A 67 -0.97 -3.57 16.21
C GLY A 67 -1.90 -3.16 15.07
N THR A 68 -1.38 -2.37 14.10
CA THR A 68 -2.19 -1.95 12.92
C THR A 68 -2.50 -3.12 11.98
N MET A 69 -1.62 -4.12 11.86
CA MET A 69 -1.92 -5.36 11.15
C MET A 69 -3.17 -6.03 11.70
N SER A 70 -3.27 -6.19 13.03
CA SER A 70 -4.45 -6.77 13.68
C SER A 70 -5.68 -5.89 13.53
N LEU A 71 -5.53 -4.56 13.66
CA LEU A 71 -6.61 -3.59 13.48
C LEU A 71 -7.16 -3.64 12.05
N TYR A 72 -6.29 -3.57 11.05
CA TYR A 72 -6.69 -3.59 9.64
C TYR A 72 -7.34 -4.91 9.27
N ARG A 73 -6.84 -6.03 9.80
CA ARG A 73 -7.46 -7.33 9.62
C ARG A 73 -8.87 -7.37 10.20
N GLY A 74 -9.05 -6.86 11.42
CA GLY A 74 -10.36 -6.74 12.06
C GLY A 74 -11.34 -5.90 11.23
N ILE A 75 -10.89 -4.74 10.71
CA ILE A 75 -11.71 -3.89 9.83
C ILE A 75 -12.09 -4.66 8.54
N ALA A 76 -11.16 -5.40 7.94
CA ALA A 76 -11.44 -6.20 6.75
C ALA A 76 -12.54 -7.23 6.99
N TYR A 77 -12.52 -7.93 8.13
CA TYR A 77 -13.58 -8.87 8.52
C TYR A 77 -14.92 -8.18 8.79
N VAL A 78 -14.92 -7.03 9.46
CA VAL A 78 -16.17 -6.28 9.74
C VAL A 78 -16.81 -5.79 8.45
N VAL A 79 -16.03 -5.27 7.52
CA VAL A 79 -16.53 -4.74 6.23
C VAL A 79 -17.09 -5.83 5.34
N THR A 80 -16.50 -7.02 5.36
CA THR A 80 -16.93 -8.15 4.49
C THR A 80 -17.94 -9.07 5.19
N GLY A 81 -18.13 -8.95 6.51
CA GLY A 81 -18.85 -9.96 7.28
C GLY A 81 -18.19 -11.33 7.26
N GLY A 82 -16.89 -11.41 6.93
CA GLY A 82 -16.14 -12.65 6.77
C GLY A 82 -16.39 -13.39 5.44
N VAL A 83 -17.20 -12.81 4.54
CA VAL A 83 -17.52 -13.41 3.24
C VAL A 83 -16.69 -12.72 2.15
N PRO A 84 -16.07 -13.46 1.21
CA PRO A 84 -15.36 -12.86 0.09
C PRO A 84 -16.28 -12.00 -0.79
N VAL A 85 -15.80 -10.83 -1.22
CA VAL A 85 -16.48 -10.02 -2.25
C VAL A 85 -16.10 -10.57 -3.61
N THR A 86 -17.07 -11.16 -4.32
CA THR A 86 -16.90 -11.82 -5.62
C THR A 86 -17.59 -11.04 -6.73
N ASN A 87 -17.49 -11.53 -7.97
CA ASN A 87 -18.15 -10.96 -9.16
C ASN A 87 -17.63 -9.55 -9.53
N VAL A 88 -16.32 -9.35 -9.41
CA VAL A 88 -15.68 -8.11 -9.84
C VAL A 88 -15.91 -7.88 -11.34
N PRO A 89 -16.42 -6.70 -11.75
CA PRO A 89 -16.75 -6.41 -13.14
C PRO A 89 -15.55 -6.61 -14.09
N GLU A 90 -15.81 -7.13 -15.29
CA GLU A 90 -14.76 -7.30 -16.31
C GLU A 90 -14.11 -5.98 -16.69
N SER A 91 -14.86 -4.87 -16.68
CA SER A 91 -14.34 -3.53 -16.93
C SER A 91 -13.19 -3.14 -15.98
N TYR A 92 -13.26 -3.56 -14.71
CA TYR A 92 -12.18 -3.38 -13.74
C TYR A 92 -11.04 -4.38 -14.01
N ARG A 93 -11.37 -5.65 -14.19
CA ARG A 93 -10.38 -6.72 -14.40
C ARG A 93 -9.53 -6.46 -15.64
N ASN A 94 -10.11 -5.96 -16.72
CA ASN A 94 -9.43 -5.66 -17.97
C ASN A 94 -8.40 -4.52 -17.85
N ILE A 95 -8.55 -3.61 -16.89
CA ILE A 95 -7.55 -2.55 -16.65
C ILE A 95 -6.19 -3.16 -16.30
N PHE A 96 -6.16 -4.22 -15.47
CA PHE A 96 -4.92 -4.84 -15.03
C PHE A 96 -4.57 -6.12 -15.80
N ASN A 97 -5.58 -6.89 -16.25
CA ASN A 97 -5.37 -8.16 -16.94
C ASN A 97 -5.40 -8.03 -18.48
N GLY A 98 -5.77 -6.85 -19.00
CA GLY A 98 -5.78 -6.59 -20.45
C GLY A 98 -4.38 -6.75 -21.04
N GLU A 99 -4.30 -7.25 -22.27
CA GLU A 99 -3.07 -7.33 -23.03
C GLU A 99 -2.78 -5.99 -23.70
N LEU A 100 -1.60 -5.43 -23.45
CA LEU A 100 -1.16 -4.16 -24.04
C LEU A 100 -0.34 -4.35 -25.32
N PHE A 101 0.67 -5.23 -25.28
CA PHE A 101 1.59 -5.50 -26.41
C PHE A 101 2.08 -6.93 -26.36
N ALA A 102 2.04 -7.66 -27.48
CA ALA A 102 2.67 -8.96 -27.66
C ALA A 102 2.47 -9.97 -26.51
N GLY A 103 1.26 -10.02 -25.90
CA GLY A 103 0.95 -10.90 -24.78
C GLY A 103 1.37 -10.38 -23.41
N VAL A 104 1.89 -9.15 -23.30
CA VAL A 104 2.25 -8.54 -22.02
C VAL A 104 0.98 -7.99 -21.35
N ARG A 105 0.67 -8.50 -20.17
CA ARG A 105 -0.48 -8.05 -19.38
C ARG A 105 -0.20 -6.72 -18.69
N SER A 106 -1.25 -5.89 -18.57
CA SER A 106 -1.17 -4.53 -18.01
C SER A 106 -0.55 -4.48 -16.61
N TYR A 107 -0.79 -5.47 -15.74
CA TYR A 107 -0.22 -5.50 -14.39
C TYR A 107 1.31 -5.56 -14.38
N ILE A 108 1.94 -6.17 -15.41
CA ILE A 108 3.41 -6.20 -15.53
C ILE A 108 3.94 -4.79 -15.78
N VAL A 109 3.25 -4.02 -16.65
CA VAL A 109 3.62 -2.63 -16.92
C VAL A 109 3.46 -1.78 -15.67
N VAL A 110 2.36 -1.95 -14.92
CA VAL A 110 2.16 -1.25 -13.65
C VAL A 110 3.29 -1.57 -12.66
N MET A 111 3.69 -2.84 -12.54
CA MET A 111 4.80 -3.26 -11.69
C MET A 111 6.11 -2.58 -12.10
N VAL A 112 6.43 -2.55 -13.40
CA VAL A 112 7.64 -1.89 -13.92
C VAL A 112 7.60 -0.39 -13.65
N VAL A 113 6.45 0.27 -13.86
CA VAL A 113 6.28 1.70 -13.59
C VAL A 113 6.50 2.01 -12.11
N VAL A 114 5.88 1.24 -11.20
CA VAL A 114 6.08 1.40 -9.74
C VAL A 114 7.55 1.19 -9.37
N PHE A 115 8.21 0.18 -9.94
CA PHE A 115 9.62 -0.07 -9.70
C PHE A 115 10.51 1.08 -10.18
N VAL A 116 10.26 1.61 -11.39
CA VAL A 116 11.00 2.76 -11.93
C VAL A 116 10.79 4.01 -11.06
N ILE A 117 9.56 4.29 -10.64
CA ILE A 117 9.27 5.41 -9.72
C ILE A 117 10.03 5.22 -8.41
N ALA A 118 9.97 4.04 -7.79
CA ALA A 118 10.70 3.74 -6.57
C ALA A 118 12.22 3.90 -6.75
N HIS A 119 12.76 3.41 -7.86
CA HIS A 119 14.18 3.56 -8.20
C HIS A 119 14.58 5.04 -8.34
N ILE A 120 13.78 5.85 -9.04
CA ILE A 120 14.03 7.29 -9.18
C ILE A 120 14.01 7.98 -7.81
N ILE A 121 13.00 7.69 -6.98
CA ILE A 121 12.87 8.27 -5.63
C ILE A 121 14.08 7.93 -4.78
N LEU A 122 14.53 6.67 -4.80
CA LEU A 122 15.63 6.19 -3.96
C LEU A 122 17.02 6.59 -4.47
N SER A 123 17.22 6.63 -5.80
CA SER A 123 18.56 6.78 -6.41
C SER A 123 18.84 8.17 -6.98
N LYS A 124 17.80 8.99 -7.23
CA LYS A 124 17.93 10.27 -7.92
C LYS A 124 17.35 11.45 -7.15
N MET A 125 16.58 11.21 -6.10
CA MET A 125 15.95 12.28 -5.34
C MET A 125 16.58 12.41 -3.94
N ARG A 126 16.64 13.65 -3.41
CA ARG A 126 17.09 13.93 -2.03
C ARG A 126 16.33 13.13 -0.96
N SER A 127 15.08 12.76 -1.25
CA SER A 127 14.29 11.89 -0.36
C SER A 127 14.93 10.53 -0.16
N GLY A 128 15.56 9.97 -1.19
CA GLY A 128 16.30 8.71 -1.09
C GLY A 128 17.52 8.86 -0.18
N ASP A 129 18.33 9.90 -0.40
CA ASP A 129 19.51 10.18 0.44
C ASP A 129 19.13 10.32 1.91
N TYR A 130 18.00 11.01 2.19
CA TYR A 130 17.50 11.17 3.57
C TYR A 130 17.04 9.84 4.18
N LEU A 131 16.42 8.94 3.39
CA LEU A 131 16.01 7.63 3.85
C LEU A 131 17.24 6.77 4.24
N TYR A 132 18.29 6.77 3.43
CA TYR A 132 19.54 6.05 3.72
C TYR A 132 20.28 6.67 4.91
N ALA A 133 20.34 8.00 5.01
CA ALA A 133 20.96 8.69 6.14
C ALA A 133 20.26 8.34 7.47
N ILE A 134 18.91 8.34 7.50
CA ILE A 134 18.12 7.96 8.69
C ILE A 134 18.38 6.51 9.07
N GLY A 135 18.46 5.61 8.08
CA GLY A 135 18.70 4.20 8.34
C GLY A 135 20.10 3.89 8.87
N GLY A 136 21.10 4.70 8.47
CA GLY A 136 22.47 4.60 8.98
C GLY A 136 22.61 5.14 10.42
N ASN A 137 22.17 6.37 10.65
CA ASN A 137 22.13 6.99 11.98
C ASN A 137 21.12 8.14 12.02
N GLU A 138 20.00 7.91 12.71
CA GLU A 138 18.89 8.87 12.79
C GLU A 138 19.30 10.18 13.49
N GLU A 139 20.13 10.10 14.56
CA GLU A 139 20.56 11.29 15.28
C GLU A 139 21.52 12.14 14.44
N ALA A 140 22.46 11.51 13.76
CA ALA A 140 23.39 12.19 12.85
C ALA A 140 22.64 12.84 11.69
N ALA A 141 21.65 12.15 11.09
CA ALA A 141 20.80 12.69 10.03
C ALA A 141 20.04 13.94 10.53
N LYS A 142 19.47 13.88 11.73
CA LYS A 142 18.77 15.01 12.35
C LYS A 142 19.70 16.21 12.59
N LEU A 143 20.91 15.98 13.10
CA LEU A 143 21.91 17.03 13.31
C LEU A 143 22.37 17.67 11.99
N SER A 144 22.37 16.89 10.90
CA SER A 144 22.67 17.36 9.55
C SER A 144 21.49 18.11 8.87
N GLY A 145 20.39 18.36 9.61
CA GLY A 145 19.24 19.14 9.12
C GLY A 145 18.18 18.33 8.38
N VAL A 146 18.27 16.99 8.37
CA VAL A 146 17.24 16.14 7.75
C VAL A 146 15.97 16.15 8.60
N ASN A 147 14.82 16.42 7.97
CA ASN A 147 13.54 16.32 8.64
C ASN A 147 13.10 14.85 8.73
N VAL A 148 13.56 14.18 9.80
CA VAL A 148 13.33 12.73 10.04
C VAL A 148 11.84 12.39 10.04
N ILE A 149 11.01 13.22 10.72
CA ILE A 149 9.57 12.98 10.83
C ILE A 149 8.92 12.94 9.44
N LYS A 150 9.15 14.00 8.64
CA LYS A 150 8.58 14.10 7.28
C LYS A 150 9.05 12.95 6.39
N THR A 151 10.33 12.61 6.46
CA THR A 151 10.91 11.54 5.63
C THR A 151 10.32 10.16 5.99
N LYS A 152 10.15 9.85 7.28
CA LYS A 152 9.48 8.63 7.70
C LYS A 152 8.01 8.59 7.26
N TYR A 153 7.25 9.70 7.39
CA TYR A 153 5.88 9.75 6.88
C TYR A 153 5.79 9.41 5.39
N VAL A 154 6.66 10.02 4.57
CA VAL A 154 6.70 9.76 3.12
C VAL A 154 6.98 8.29 2.85
N ALA A 155 7.91 7.66 3.59
CA ALA A 155 8.22 6.25 3.43
C ALA A 155 7.02 5.33 3.72
N TYR A 156 6.30 5.56 4.83
CA TYR A 156 5.13 4.75 5.19
C TYR A 156 3.94 4.99 4.24
N ILE A 157 3.70 6.22 3.81
CA ILE A 157 2.66 6.55 2.81
C ILE A 157 2.97 5.85 1.49
N PHE A 158 4.21 5.94 1.01
CA PHE A 158 4.63 5.27 -0.23
C PHE A 158 4.49 3.75 -0.14
N CYS A 159 4.88 3.16 0.99
CA CYS A 159 4.70 1.72 1.25
C CYS A 159 3.22 1.32 1.21
N GLY A 160 2.35 2.10 1.86
CA GLY A 160 0.90 1.88 1.84
C GLY A 160 0.29 1.98 0.44
N ILE A 161 0.74 2.94 -0.39
CA ILE A 161 0.31 3.07 -1.79
C ILE A 161 0.74 1.85 -2.60
N CYS A 162 2.00 1.39 -2.45
CA CYS A 162 2.49 0.20 -3.15
C CYS A 162 1.70 -1.06 -2.74
N ALA A 163 1.39 -1.22 -1.45
CA ALA A 163 0.56 -2.30 -0.96
C ALA A 163 -0.87 -2.25 -1.53
N ALA A 164 -1.45 -1.05 -1.64
CA ALA A 164 -2.75 -0.84 -2.27
C ALA A 164 -2.75 -1.24 -3.74
N ILE A 165 -1.75 -0.83 -4.50
CA ILE A 165 -1.62 -1.20 -5.92
C ILE A 165 -1.52 -2.73 -6.07
N ALA A 166 -0.73 -3.39 -5.22
CA ALA A 166 -0.63 -4.86 -5.22
C ALA A 166 -1.97 -5.53 -4.92
N GLY A 167 -2.73 -5.01 -3.93
CA GLY A 167 -4.07 -5.51 -3.60
C GLY A 167 -5.07 -5.35 -4.74
N MET A 168 -5.02 -4.24 -5.45
CA MET A 168 -5.86 -3.97 -6.62
C MET A 168 -5.53 -4.87 -7.82
N ILE A 169 -4.26 -5.14 -8.06
CA ILE A 169 -3.82 -6.08 -9.11
C ILE A 169 -4.32 -7.49 -8.79
N MET A 170 -4.19 -7.92 -7.54
CA MET A 170 -4.65 -9.25 -7.13
C MET A 170 -6.17 -9.39 -7.22
N LEU A 171 -6.91 -8.35 -6.82
CA LEU A 171 -8.36 -8.28 -7.01
C LEU A 171 -8.75 -8.50 -8.47
N ALA A 172 -8.05 -7.83 -9.40
CA ALA A 172 -8.29 -8.00 -10.82
C ALA A 172 -7.96 -9.42 -11.30
N SER A 173 -6.88 -10.02 -10.80
CA SER A 173 -6.42 -11.36 -11.19
C SER A 173 -7.34 -12.47 -10.68
N LEU A 174 -7.73 -12.42 -9.40
CA LEU A 174 -8.60 -13.42 -8.78
C LEU A 174 -10.09 -13.19 -9.07
N GLY A 175 -10.50 -11.94 -9.33
CA GLY A 175 -11.92 -11.57 -9.45
C GLY A 175 -12.68 -11.61 -8.11
N SER A 176 -11.96 -11.69 -7.00
CA SER A 176 -12.49 -11.70 -5.64
C SER A 176 -11.53 -11.06 -4.66
N ALA A 177 -12.06 -10.52 -3.56
CA ALA A 177 -11.29 -9.99 -2.44
C ALA A 177 -11.71 -10.67 -1.13
N GLU A 178 -10.72 -11.06 -0.34
CA GLU A 178 -10.90 -11.78 0.91
C GLU A 178 -10.21 -11.08 2.08
N ALA A 179 -10.82 -11.16 3.27
CA ALA A 179 -10.21 -10.62 4.48
C ALA A 179 -8.92 -11.35 4.90
N THR A 180 -8.75 -12.60 4.47
CA THR A 180 -7.56 -13.43 4.71
C THR A 180 -6.40 -13.15 3.75
N ALA A 181 -6.63 -12.39 2.68
CA ALA A 181 -5.59 -12.07 1.71
C ALA A 181 -4.34 -11.45 2.37
N GLY A 182 -3.15 -11.78 1.86
CA GLY A 182 -1.89 -11.29 2.41
C GLY A 182 -1.50 -11.91 3.77
N GLN A 183 -2.12 -13.02 4.19
CA GLN A 183 -1.59 -13.88 5.24
C GLN A 183 -0.58 -14.82 4.57
N ALA A 184 0.69 -14.68 4.93
CA ALA A 184 1.76 -15.61 4.57
C ALA A 184 2.06 -16.51 5.76
#